data_fde08d4fc3a2ea9193fa6abd83f69cda
#
_entry.id   fde08d4fc3a2ea9193fa6abd83f69cda
#
_cell.length_a   1.000
_cell.length_b   1.000
_cell.length_c   1.000
_cell.angle_alpha   90.00
_cell.angle_beta   90.00
_cell.angle_gamma   90.00
#
_symmetry.space_group_name_H-M   'P 1'
#
loop_
_entity.id
_entity.type
_entity.pdbx_description
1 polymer ?
#
loop_
_entity_poly.entity_id
_entity_poly.type
_entity_poly.pdbx_seq_one_letter_code
_entity_poly.pdbx_strand_id
1 'polypeptide(L)'
;MPASVPTDEIYERYLKKAISEINELGDELSRAGDELRVPVVGSGHPLADVMLLKFSPQPSEIQEGVAFFGRSGQAVLKSLQRLHVDPLAVYGTNCLKFGTEDPDDAAAWLTRELHIVQPTLIVAMGDRTVTFVNDLAFPLSDPIDADGAGALQRLTPTIQALVTPDIDESLDEAPAKTAFWNAFKALGPWWAEQPPY
;
A
#
# COMPACT_ATOMS: atom_id res chain seq x y z
N MET A 1 -0.94 -12.72 -40.76
CA MET A 1 -0.23 -12.55 -39.47
C MET A 1 -0.98 -11.51 -38.69
N PRO A 2 -1.55 -11.82 -37.51
CA PRO A 2 -2.05 -10.74 -36.64
C PRO A 2 -0.84 -9.90 -36.21
N ALA A 3 -0.95 -8.60 -36.42
CA ALA A 3 0.06 -7.66 -35.95
C ALA A 3 0.20 -7.86 -34.42
N SER A 4 1.44 -8.10 -33.93
CA SER A 4 1.71 -8.11 -32.49
C SER A 4 1.34 -6.73 -31.97
N VAL A 5 0.35 -6.67 -31.08
CA VAL A 5 0.02 -5.43 -30.38
C VAL A 5 1.28 -5.04 -29.63
N PRO A 6 1.84 -3.84 -29.81
CA PRO A 6 3.02 -3.41 -29.09
C PRO A 6 2.78 -3.56 -27.59
N THR A 7 3.79 -3.98 -26.84
CA THR A 7 3.72 -4.14 -25.37
C THR A 7 3.25 -2.86 -24.69
N ASP A 8 3.62 -1.70 -25.22
CA ASP A 8 3.23 -0.38 -24.76
C ASP A 8 1.71 -0.13 -24.85
N GLU A 9 1.05 -0.59 -25.94
CA GLU A 9 -0.41 -0.45 -26.07
C GLU A 9 -1.17 -1.32 -25.07
N ILE A 10 -0.64 -2.50 -24.75
CA ILE A 10 -1.22 -3.38 -23.71
C ILE A 10 -1.11 -2.71 -22.36
N TYR A 11 0.09 -2.22 -22.01
CA TYR A 11 0.33 -1.52 -20.75
C TYR A 11 -0.58 -0.29 -20.62
N GLU A 12 -0.69 0.55 -21.67
CA GLU A 12 -1.56 1.72 -21.64
C GLU A 12 -3.04 1.37 -21.39
N ARG A 13 -3.52 0.26 -21.94
CA ARG A 13 -4.90 -0.21 -21.69
C ARG A 13 -5.11 -0.62 -20.25
N TYR A 14 -4.15 -1.38 -19.66
CA TYR A 14 -4.21 -1.74 -18.25
C TYR A 14 -4.15 -0.53 -17.36
N LEU A 15 -3.27 0.43 -17.66
CA LEU A 15 -3.15 1.67 -16.90
C LEU A 15 -4.43 2.49 -16.95
N LYS A 16 -5.03 2.69 -18.11
CA LYS A 16 -6.30 3.39 -18.26
C LYS A 16 -7.43 2.71 -17.46
N LYS A 17 -7.48 1.38 -17.51
CA LYS A 17 -8.46 0.60 -16.76
C LYS A 17 -8.24 0.81 -15.24
N ALA A 18 -7.03 0.64 -14.75
CA ALA A 18 -6.71 0.81 -13.34
C ALA A 18 -7.01 2.23 -12.84
N ILE A 19 -6.70 3.27 -13.63
CA ILE A 19 -7.06 4.67 -13.30
C ILE A 19 -8.57 4.83 -13.19
N SER A 20 -9.34 4.27 -14.13
CA SER A 20 -10.82 4.34 -14.11
C SER A 20 -11.37 3.67 -12.85
N GLU A 21 -10.90 2.47 -12.54
CA GLU A 21 -11.36 1.69 -11.38
C GLU A 21 -10.98 2.34 -10.04
N ILE A 22 -9.79 2.93 -9.93
CA ILE A 22 -9.39 3.70 -8.73
C ILE A 22 -10.25 4.96 -8.56
N ASN A 23 -10.55 5.67 -9.65
CA ASN A 23 -11.43 6.83 -9.60
C ASN A 23 -12.87 6.44 -9.20
N GLU A 24 -13.41 5.37 -9.76
CA GLU A 24 -14.73 4.83 -9.38
C GLU A 24 -14.77 4.46 -7.88
N LEU A 25 -13.71 3.82 -7.38
CA LEU A 25 -13.58 3.50 -5.96
C LEU A 25 -13.58 4.77 -5.10
N GLY A 26 -12.83 5.80 -5.50
CA GLY A 26 -12.80 7.10 -4.85
C GLY A 26 -14.17 7.80 -4.82
N ASP A 27 -14.91 7.74 -5.94
CA ASP A 27 -16.26 8.29 -6.04
C ASP A 27 -17.27 7.54 -5.15
N GLU A 28 -17.15 6.22 -5.05
CA GLU A 28 -17.99 5.41 -4.16
C GLU A 28 -17.68 5.70 -2.70
N LEU A 29 -16.42 5.79 -2.32
CA LEU A 29 -15.98 6.20 -0.98
C LEU A 29 -16.52 7.59 -0.62
N SER A 30 -16.45 8.55 -1.55
CA SER A 30 -16.96 9.90 -1.34
C SER A 30 -18.48 9.91 -1.13
N ARG A 31 -19.21 9.04 -1.81
CA ARG A 31 -20.67 8.87 -1.59
C ARG A 31 -21.02 8.14 -0.30
N ALA A 32 -20.15 7.26 0.18
CA ALA A 32 -20.29 6.57 1.46
C ALA A 32 -19.92 7.47 2.67
N GLY A 33 -19.19 8.56 2.43
CA GLY A 33 -18.85 9.56 3.43
C GLY A 33 -19.86 10.71 3.52
N ASP A 34 -19.54 11.69 4.35
CA ASP A 34 -20.26 12.96 4.49
C ASP A 34 -19.28 14.07 4.92
N GLU A 35 -19.80 15.26 5.27
CA GLU A 35 -18.96 16.40 5.69
C GLU A 35 -18.11 16.14 6.95
N LEU A 36 -18.55 15.20 7.82
CA LEU A 36 -17.87 14.83 9.05
C LEU A 36 -17.03 13.55 8.88
N ARG A 37 -17.28 12.80 7.82
CA ARG A 37 -16.67 11.51 7.54
C ARG A 37 -16.05 11.50 6.14
N VAL A 38 -14.92 12.19 6.03
CA VAL A 38 -14.18 12.33 4.77
C VAL A 38 -13.33 11.08 4.52
N PRO A 39 -13.45 10.44 3.35
CA PRO A 39 -12.63 9.29 3.01
C PRO A 39 -11.19 9.71 2.71
N VAL A 40 -10.26 8.83 3.08
CA VAL A 40 -8.85 8.94 2.71
C VAL A 40 -8.55 7.91 1.63
N VAL A 41 -8.38 8.38 0.41
CA VAL A 41 -8.07 7.52 -0.74
C VAL A 41 -6.58 7.21 -0.83
N GLY A 42 -6.25 6.08 -1.43
CA GLY A 42 -4.87 5.73 -1.71
C GLY A 42 -4.19 6.70 -2.68
N SER A 43 -2.88 6.75 -2.64
CA SER A 43 -2.06 7.63 -3.47
C SER A 43 -0.90 6.88 -4.11
N GLY A 44 -0.52 7.28 -5.30
CA GLY A 44 0.57 6.69 -6.05
C GLY A 44 0.14 6.08 -7.39
N HIS A 45 0.97 5.20 -7.93
CA HIS A 45 0.72 4.60 -9.23
C HIS A 45 -0.27 3.43 -9.14
N PRO A 46 -1.36 3.42 -9.93
CA PRO A 46 -2.41 2.40 -9.83
C PRO A 46 -2.02 1.00 -10.33
N LEU A 47 -0.85 0.85 -10.94
CA LEU A 47 -0.23 -0.44 -11.29
C LEU A 47 1.12 -0.61 -10.57
N ALA A 48 1.20 -0.17 -9.31
CA ALA A 48 2.42 -0.25 -8.54
C ALA A 48 2.78 -1.70 -8.15
N ASP A 49 4.07 -2.02 -8.21
CA ASP A 49 4.58 -3.31 -7.72
C ASP A 49 4.58 -3.37 -6.19
N VAL A 50 4.76 -2.23 -5.54
CA VAL A 50 4.85 -2.11 -4.08
C VAL A 50 3.64 -1.36 -3.54
N MET A 51 2.89 -2.00 -2.66
CA MET A 51 1.84 -1.34 -1.88
C MET A 51 2.33 -1.09 -0.45
N LEU A 52 2.35 0.17 -0.06
CA LEU A 52 2.60 0.58 1.32
C LEU A 52 1.26 0.64 2.05
N LEU A 53 1.13 -0.12 3.12
CA LEU A 53 -0.12 -0.26 3.85
C LEU A 53 0.09 0.04 5.32
N LYS A 54 -0.64 1.00 5.86
CA LYS A 54 -0.74 1.28 7.29
C LYS A 54 -2.18 1.14 7.78
N PHE A 55 -2.40 1.11 9.10
CA PHE A 55 -3.70 0.72 9.63
C PHE A 55 -4.76 1.82 9.45
N SER A 56 -4.50 3.02 9.91
CA SER A 56 -5.48 4.11 9.92
C SER A 56 -4.86 5.44 9.47
N PRO A 57 -5.68 6.34 8.88
CA PRO A 57 -5.21 7.65 8.47
C PRO A 57 -4.92 8.57 9.67
N GLN A 58 -3.92 9.41 9.52
CA GLN A 58 -3.60 10.49 10.45
C GLN A 58 -4.47 11.73 10.19
N PRO A 59 -4.60 12.68 11.15
CA PRO A 59 -5.41 13.87 10.98
C PRO A 59 -5.08 14.68 9.71
N SER A 60 -3.80 14.79 9.32
CA SER A 60 -3.39 15.46 8.09
C SER A 60 -3.89 14.76 6.82
N GLU A 61 -3.95 13.43 6.83
CA GLU A 61 -4.49 12.66 5.72
C GLU A 61 -6.01 12.79 5.63
N ILE A 62 -6.70 12.82 6.77
CA ILE A 62 -8.15 13.04 6.83
C ILE A 62 -8.50 14.45 6.30
N GLN A 63 -7.71 15.46 6.66
CA GLN A 63 -7.91 16.82 6.20
C GLN A 63 -7.78 16.95 4.68
N GLU A 64 -6.80 16.26 4.08
CA GLU A 64 -6.53 16.32 2.64
C GLU A 64 -7.24 15.22 1.85
N GLY A 65 -7.77 14.20 2.50
CA GLY A 65 -8.43 13.07 1.87
C GLY A 65 -7.48 12.13 1.12
N VAL A 66 -6.17 12.16 1.41
CA VAL A 66 -5.12 11.42 0.69
C VAL A 66 -4.21 10.67 1.65
N ALA A 67 -4.02 9.38 1.41
CA ALA A 67 -3.12 8.53 2.19
C ALA A 67 -1.65 8.99 2.07
N PHE A 68 -0.91 8.85 3.15
CA PHE A 68 0.50 9.26 3.27
C PHE A 68 0.73 10.76 3.05
N PHE A 69 -0.29 11.59 3.13
CA PHE A 69 -0.11 13.03 3.14
C PHE A 69 0.52 13.50 4.45
N GLY A 70 1.63 14.26 4.37
CA GLY A 70 2.32 14.82 5.53
C GLY A 70 3.61 14.10 5.91
N ARG A 71 3.88 13.99 7.22
CA ARG A 71 5.19 13.52 7.77
C ARG A 71 5.55 12.10 7.36
N SER A 72 4.60 11.18 7.44
CA SER A 72 4.84 9.76 7.07
C SER A 72 5.18 9.61 5.60
N GLY A 73 4.46 10.29 4.72
CA GLY A 73 4.74 10.30 3.29
C GLY A 73 6.13 10.87 2.96
N GLN A 74 6.51 11.97 3.61
CA GLN A 74 7.84 12.56 3.45
C GLN A 74 8.96 11.61 3.91
N ALA A 75 8.75 10.93 5.05
CA ALA A 75 9.70 9.96 5.58
C ALA A 75 9.85 8.76 4.66
N VAL A 76 8.74 8.24 4.14
CA VAL A 76 8.73 7.13 3.17
C VAL A 76 9.44 7.55 1.88
N LEU A 77 9.12 8.70 1.29
CA LEU A 77 9.78 9.18 0.06
C LEU A 77 11.29 9.29 0.22
N LYS A 78 11.77 9.84 1.34
CA LYS A 78 13.21 9.88 1.64
C LYS A 78 13.83 8.49 1.77
N SER A 79 13.09 7.55 2.35
CA SER A 79 13.53 6.16 2.49
C SER A 79 13.61 5.45 1.14
N LEU A 80 12.61 5.64 0.26
CA LEU A 80 12.61 5.11 -1.10
C LEU A 80 13.78 5.65 -1.92
N GLN A 81 14.01 6.97 -1.87
CA GLN A 81 15.15 7.60 -2.54
C GLN A 81 16.50 7.02 -2.07
N ARG A 82 16.64 6.81 -0.77
CA ARG A 82 17.84 6.20 -0.18
C ARG A 82 18.07 4.76 -0.62
N LEU A 83 17.00 4.02 -0.91
CA LEU A 83 17.01 2.64 -1.39
C LEU A 83 17.06 2.53 -2.92
N HIS A 84 17.06 3.66 -3.63
CA HIS A 84 16.95 3.70 -5.10
C HIS A 84 15.71 3.00 -5.64
N VAL A 85 14.61 3.01 -4.88
CA VAL A 85 13.30 2.53 -5.31
C VAL A 85 12.57 3.67 -6.01
N ASP A 86 12.06 3.40 -7.21
CA ASP A 86 11.29 4.40 -7.97
C ASP A 86 9.96 4.70 -7.25
N PRO A 87 9.70 5.96 -6.84
CA PRO A 87 8.42 6.33 -6.23
C PRO A 87 7.20 6.05 -7.13
N LEU A 88 7.37 6.01 -8.46
CA LEU A 88 6.30 5.66 -9.41
C LEU A 88 5.92 4.17 -9.37
N ALA A 89 6.75 3.32 -8.78
CA ALA A 89 6.44 1.91 -8.56
C ALA A 89 5.72 1.64 -7.24
N VAL A 90 5.27 2.69 -6.55
CA VAL A 90 4.72 2.61 -5.20
C VAL A 90 3.30 3.18 -5.16
N TYR A 91 2.43 2.50 -4.43
CA TYR A 91 1.07 2.93 -4.09
C TYR A 91 0.89 2.86 -2.56
N GLY A 92 0.45 3.94 -1.94
CA GLY A 92 0.25 4.01 -0.50
C GLY A 92 -1.22 4.11 -0.13
N THR A 93 -1.66 3.32 0.87
CA THR A 93 -3.03 3.36 1.36
C THR A 93 -3.14 2.98 2.84
N ASN A 94 -4.34 3.13 3.40
CA ASN A 94 -4.68 2.72 4.76
C ASN A 94 -5.65 1.53 4.72
N CYS A 95 -5.61 0.67 5.75
CA CYS A 95 -6.65 -0.36 5.94
C CYS A 95 -8.02 0.30 6.13
N LEU A 96 -8.09 1.31 7.01
CA LEU A 96 -9.31 2.09 7.23
C LEU A 96 -9.34 3.30 6.30
N LYS A 97 -10.48 3.53 5.64
CA LYS A 97 -10.65 4.66 4.71
C LYS A 97 -11.18 5.92 5.39
N PHE A 98 -11.84 5.78 6.54
CA PHE A 98 -12.49 6.88 7.25
C PHE A 98 -11.94 7.14 8.66
N GLY A 99 -10.86 6.48 9.04
CA GLY A 99 -10.33 6.57 10.42
C GLY A 99 -11.09 5.70 11.42
N THR A 100 -12.42 5.69 11.38
CA THR A 100 -13.29 4.77 12.12
C THR A 100 -14.37 4.26 11.20
N GLU A 101 -14.46 2.95 11.01
CA GLU A 101 -15.44 2.30 10.15
C GLU A 101 -15.65 0.85 10.59
N ASP A 102 -16.71 0.23 10.07
CA ASP A 102 -16.93 -1.19 10.27
C ASP A 102 -15.79 -2.00 9.62
N PRO A 103 -15.20 -2.98 10.32
CA PRO A 103 -14.13 -3.80 9.78
C PRO A 103 -14.47 -4.52 8.47
N ASP A 104 -15.72 -4.95 8.29
CA ASP A 104 -16.15 -5.64 7.07
C ASP A 104 -16.21 -4.68 5.89
N ASP A 105 -16.67 -3.44 6.10
CA ASP A 105 -16.64 -2.39 5.08
C ASP A 105 -15.20 -2.03 4.71
N ALA A 106 -14.33 -1.85 5.71
CA ALA A 106 -12.91 -1.58 5.50
C ALA A 106 -12.23 -2.71 4.70
N ALA A 107 -12.51 -3.96 5.04
CA ALA A 107 -12.00 -5.13 4.34
C ALA A 107 -12.47 -5.17 2.87
N ALA A 108 -13.74 -4.83 2.61
CA ALA A 108 -14.28 -4.78 1.24
C ALA A 108 -13.58 -3.70 0.39
N TRP A 109 -13.38 -2.49 0.94
CA TRP A 109 -12.67 -1.41 0.25
C TRP A 109 -11.21 -1.77 -0.06
N LEU A 110 -10.47 -2.27 0.93
CA LEU A 110 -9.08 -2.66 0.73
C LEU A 110 -8.93 -3.82 -0.26
N THR A 111 -9.82 -4.81 -0.20
CA THR A 111 -9.81 -5.94 -1.15
C THR A 111 -10.00 -5.46 -2.58
N ARG A 112 -10.90 -4.53 -2.84
CA ARG A 112 -11.08 -3.93 -4.17
C ARG A 112 -9.82 -3.19 -4.63
N GLU A 113 -9.21 -2.41 -3.75
CA GLU A 113 -7.98 -1.66 -4.04
C GLU A 113 -6.82 -2.60 -4.39
N LEU A 114 -6.67 -3.70 -3.64
CA LEU A 114 -5.69 -4.75 -3.95
C LEU A 114 -5.94 -5.42 -5.31
N HIS A 115 -7.19 -5.66 -5.66
CA HIS A 115 -7.55 -6.23 -6.98
C HIS A 115 -7.27 -5.27 -8.14
N ILE A 116 -7.35 -3.97 -7.92
CA ILE A 116 -7.05 -2.96 -8.94
C ILE A 116 -5.53 -2.81 -9.10
N VAL A 117 -4.82 -2.60 -8.01
CA VAL A 117 -3.38 -2.31 -8.02
C VAL A 117 -2.55 -3.56 -8.33
N GLN A 118 -2.94 -4.72 -7.84
CA GLN A 118 -2.26 -6.01 -8.03
C GLN A 118 -0.76 -5.98 -7.67
N PRO A 119 -0.40 -5.51 -6.45
CA PRO A 119 1.00 -5.41 -6.08
C PRO A 119 1.65 -6.80 -5.98
N THR A 120 2.95 -6.87 -6.17
CA THR A 120 3.75 -8.07 -5.94
C THR A 120 4.39 -8.08 -4.55
N LEU A 121 4.46 -6.91 -3.90
CA LEU A 121 4.89 -6.75 -2.52
C LEU A 121 3.95 -5.82 -1.75
N ILE A 122 3.51 -6.26 -0.57
CA ILE A 122 2.83 -5.42 0.41
C ILE A 122 3.80 -5.14 1.57
N VAL A 123 4.04 -3.86 1.85
CA VAL A 123 4.75 -3.43 3.07
C VAL A 123 3.70 -3.14 4.13
N ALA A 124 3.51 -4.08 5.06
CA ALA A 124 2.55 -3.98 6.15
C ALA A 124 3.19 -3.28 7.36
N MET A 125 2.71 -2.08 7.68
CA MET A 125 3.29 -1.22 8.72
C MET A 125 2.49 -1.31 10.01
N GLY A 126 3.07 -1.96 11.01
CA GLY A 126 2.51 -2.15 12.36
C GLY A 126 1.65 -3.41 12.53
N ASP A 127 1.56 -3.88 13.77
CA ASP A 127 0.88 -5.15 14.12
C ASP A 127 -0.61 -5.15 13.76
N ARG A 128 -1.28 -4.01 13.91
CA ARG A 128 -2.70 -3.88 13.56
C ARG A 128 -2.92 -4.05 12.06
N THR A 129 -2.00 -3.57 11.22
CA THR A 129 -2.02 -3.77 9.77
C THR A 129 -1.83 -5.24 9.43
N VAL A 130 -0.86 -5.90 10.07
CA VAL A 130 -0.62 -7.33 9.87
C VAL A 130 -1.85 -8.16 10.24
N THR A 131 -2.45 -7.90 11.38
CA THR A 131 -3.70 -8.57 11.81
C THR A 131 -4.80 -8.36 10.79
N PHE A 132 -5.01 -7.12 10.34
CA PHE A 132 -6.04 -6.80 9.35
C PHE A 132 -5.82 -7.54 8.03
N VAL A 133 -4.58 -7.60 7.52
CA VAL A 133 -4.25 -8.33 6.28
C VAL A 133 -4.50 -9.84 6.46
N ASN A 134 -4.14 -10.41 7.59
CA ASN A 134 -4.40 -11.82 7.89
C ASN A 134 -5.91 -12.12 7.93
N ASP A 135 -6.71 -11.21 8.47
CA ASP A 135 -8.16 -11.36 8.57
C ASP A 135 -8.89 -11.24 7.21
N LEU A 136 -8.25 -10.66 6.18
CA LEU A 136 -8.82 -10.62 4.82
C LEU A 136 -8.99 -12.00 4.19
N ALA A 137 -8.26 -13.01 4.68
CA ALA A 137 -8.38 -14.41 4.28
C ALA A 137 -8.37 -14.61 2.74
N PHE A 138 -7.40 -14.04 2.05
CA PHE A 138 -7.23 -14.23 0.61
C PHE A 138 -7.13 -15.72 0.26
N PRO A 139 -7.66 -16.14 -0.89
CA PRO A 139 -7.45 -17.49 -1.38
C PRO A 139 -5.96 -17.82 -1.48
N LEU A 140 -5.56 -19.00 -0.96
CA LEU A 140 -4.18 -19.46 -0.93
C LEU A 140 -3.21 -18.57 -0.15
N SER A 141 -3.70 -17.74 0.77
CA SER A 141 -2.86 -16.92 1.63
C SER A 141 -2.26 -17.73 2.77
N ASP A 142 -1.00 -17.39 3.07
CA ASP A 142 -0.33 -17.80 4.32
C ASP A 142 -0.44 -16.63 5.32
N PRO A 143 -0.63 -16.88 6.62
CA PRO A 143 -0.61 -15.80 7.60
C PRO A 143 0.79 -15.19 7.69
N ILE A 144 0.83 -13.84 7.74
CA ILE A 144 2.08 -13.09 7.98
C ILE A 144 2.34 -13.03 9.48
N ASP A 145 3.63 -13.16 9.84
CA ASP A 145 4.11 -13.07 11.21
C ASP A 145 4.52 -11.62 11.52
N ALA A 146 3.86 -11.00 12.49
CA ALA A 146 4.17 -9.64 12.93
C ALA A 146 5.58 -9.52 13.55
N ASP A 147 6.06 -10.59 14.19
CA ASP A 147 7.42 -10.62 14.77
C ASP A 147 8.52 -10.77 13.70
N GLY A 148 8.14 -11.07 12.46
CA GLY A 148 9.04 -11.19 11.31
C GLY A 148 9.45 -9.86 10.67
N ALA A 149 9.49 -8.75 11.40
CA ALA A 149 9.85 -7.44 10.86
C ALA A 149 11.21 -7.44 10.13
N GLY A 150 11.22 -6.91 8.91
CA GLY A 150 12.40 -6.85 8.05
C GLY A 150 12.69 -8.12 7.26
N ALA A 151 11.93 -9.19 7.43
CA ALA A 151 12.00 -10.39 6.62
C ALA A 151 10.89 -10.41 5.57
N LEU A 152 11.22 -10.86 4.36
CA LEU A 152 10.22 -11.12 3.33
C LEU A 152 9.47 -12.41 3.66
N GLN A 153 8.14 -12.33 3.61
CA GLN A 153 7.25 -13.45 3.88
C GLN A 153 6.36 -13.70 2.66
N ARG A 154 5.95 -14.95 2.46
CA ARG A 154 4.95 -15.26 1.44
C ARG A 154 3.57 -14.92 2.00
N LEU A 155 2.80 -14.10 1.29
CA LEU A 155 1.39 -13.87 1.59
C LEU A 155 0.48 -14.72 0.69
N THR A 156 0.73 -14.70 -0.61
CA THR A 156 0.04 -15.55 -1.61
C THR A 156 1.07 -16.12 -2.58
N PRO A 157 0.71 -16.99 -3.52
CA PRO A 157 1.63 -17.44 -4.56
C PRO A 157 2.29 -16.34 -5.37
N THR A 158 1.66 -15.15 -5.47
CA THR A 158 2.11 -14.04 -6.31
C THR A 158 2.43 -12.77 -5.53
N ILE A 159 2.14 -12.72 -4.23
CA ILE A 159 2.34 -11.54 -3.37
C ILE A 159 3.22 -11.93 -2.19
N GLN A 160 4.29 -11.18 -2.01
CA GLN A 160 5.12 -11.21 -0.80
C GLN A 160 4.67 -10.12 0.18
N ALA A 161 5.03 -10.25 1.44
CA ALA A 161 4.84 -9.25 2.47
C ALA A 161 6.16 -8.90 3.14
N LEU A 162 6.35 -7.62 3.43
CA LEU A 162 7.40 -7.09 4.28
C LEU A 162 6.75 -6.42 5.48
N VAL A 163 7.00 -6.92 6.69
CA VAL A 163 6.50 -6.31 7.92
C VAL A 163 7.49 -5.27 8.43
N THR A 164 6.98 -4.10 8.81
CA THR A 164 7.75 -3.04 9.47
C THR A 164 7.01 -2.55 10.71
N PRO A 165 7.68 -1.87 11.65
CA PRO A 165 6.99 -1.06 12.64
C PRO A 165 6.06 -0.03 11.98
N ASP A 166 5.05 0.45 12.71
CA ASP A 166 4.17 1.52 12.25
C ASP A 166 4.98 2.79 11.97
N ILE A 167 4.81 3.35 10.78
CA ILE A 167 5.58 4.55 10.36
C ILE A 167 5.18 5.76 11.21
N ASP A 168 3.91 5.94 11.53
CA ASP A 168 3.44 7.11 12.26
C ASP A 168 3.95 7.10 13.71
N GLU A 169 4.02 5.93 14.34
CA GLU A 169 4.60 5.75 15.68
C GLU A 169 6.13 5.88 15.67
N SER A 170 6.76 5.68 14.52
CA SER A 170 8.22 5.68 14.37
C SER A 170 8.84 7.06 14.12
N LEU A 171 8.05 8.13 13.99
CA LEU A 171 8.57 9.43 13.52
C LEU A 171 9.20 10.30 14.60
N ASP A 172 8.89 10.09 15.87
CA ASP A 172 9.27 11.02 16.94
C ASP A 172 10.51 10.56 17.73
N GLU A 173 10.67 9.25 17.93
CA GLU A 173 11.73 8.69 18.74
C GLU A 173 12.85 8.08 17.91
N ALA A 174 14.11 8.41 18.21
CA ALA A 174 15.26 7.91 17.44
C ALA A 174 15.36 6.37 17.40
N PRO A 175 15.14 5.62 18.50
CA PRO A 175 15.12 4.15 18.45
C PRO A 175 14.04 3.60 17.53
N ALA A 176 12.84 4.20 17.56
CA ALA A 176 11.72 3.78 16.70
C ALA A 176 12.02 4.04 15.22
N LYS A 177 12.61 5.21 14.88
CA LYS A 177 13.09 5.50 13.51
C LYS A 177 14.11 4.47 13.04
N THR A 178 15.02 4.08 13.90
CA THR A 178 16.06 3.09 13.59
C THR A 178 15.44 1.72 13.38
N ALA A 179 14.49 1.31 14.21
CA ALA A 179 13.78 0.04 14.08
C ALA A 179 12.98 -0.02 12.75
N PHE A 180 12.25 1.05 12.45
CA PHE A 180 11.55 1.16 11.17
C PHE A 180 12.51 1.04 9.99
N TRP A 181 13.59 1.83 9.98
CA TRP A 181 14.58 1.78 8.90
C TRP A 181 15.21 0.40 8.73
N ASN A 182 15.56 -0.26 9.84
CA ASN A 182 16.17 -1.59 9.80
C ASN A 182 15.26 -2.64 9.18
N ALA A 183 13.95 -2.53 9.35
CA ALA A 183 12.98 -3.38 8.69
C ALA A 183 12.73 -2.94 7.23
N PHE A 184 12.48 -1.66 7.00
CA PHE A 184 12.11 -1.11 5.70
C PHE A 184 13.22 -1.23 4.64
N LYS A 185 14.48 -1.19 5.04
CA LYS A 185 15.62 -1.30 4.11
C LYS A 185 15.68 -2.61 3.33
N ALA A 186 14.97 -3.67 3.79
CA ALA A 186 14.85 -4.92 3.05
C ALA A 186 14.15 -4.75 1.69
N LEU A 187 13.38 -3.68 1.51
CA LEU A 187 12.78 -3.31 0.23
C LEU A 187 13.82 -3.06 -0.86
N GLY A 188 14.98 -2.49 -0.53
CA GLY A 188 16.02 -2.15 -1.50
C GLY A 188 16.57 -3.36 -2.26
N PRO A 189 17.10 -4.41 -1.61
CA PRO A 189 17.52 -5.64 -2.26
C PRO A 189 16.40 -6.31 -3.05
N TRP A 190 15.18 -6.37 -2.47
CA TRP A 190 14.03 -6.93 -3.16
C TRP A 190 13.74 -6.19 -4.47
N TRP A 191 13.75 -4.86 -4.45
CA TRP A 191 13.54 -4.03 -5.64
C TRP A 191 14.61 -4.25 -6.70
N ALA A 192 15.87 -4.35 -6.29
CA ALA A 192 16.99 -4.56 -7.19
C ALA A 192 16.94 -5.92 -7.92
N GLU A 193 16.24 -6.90 -7.39
CA GLU A 193 16.05 -8.22 -7.99
C GLU A 193 14.86 -8.27 -8.97
N GLN A 194 14.02 -7.23 -9.00
CA GLN A 194 12.90 -7.20 -9.93
C GLN A 194 13.41 -7.03 -11.37
N PRO A 195 12.77 -7.72 -12.36
CA PRO A 195 13.17 -7.58 -13.75
C PRO A 195 12.97 -6.12 -14.22
N PRO A 196 13.88 -5.58 -15.03
CA PRO A 196 13.66 -4.29 -15.65
C PRO A 196 12.47 -4.36 -16.59
N TYR A 197 11.64 -3.33 -16.60
CA TYR A 197 10.51 -3.17 -17.52
C TYR A 197 10.96 -2.88 -18.94
#